data_c3efb8ad52999f24554bee91a9623d31
#
_entry.id   c3efb8ad52999f24554bee91a9623d31
#
_cell.length_a   1.000
_cell.length_b   1.000
_cell.length_c   1.000
_cell.angle_alpha   90.00
_cell.angle_beta   90.00
_cell.angle_gamma   90.00
#
_symmetry.space_group_name_H-M   'P 1'
#
loop_
_entity.id
_entity.type
_entity.pdbx_description
1 polymer ?
#
loop_
_entity_poly.entity_id
_entity_poly.type
_entity_poly.pdbx_seq_one_letter_code
_entity_poly.pdbx_strand_id
1 'polypeptide(L)'
;MAEYIGLELMDPTTFEVSRLMYWPSCCADSQYIYVWKDKPLLSANGLLAKYDDWTDCTAWPQVPGALSLPKLAVKQGDPEGKTGVVGAFCRTYDIYRAMDELIPGIYEPVDNMPGRYTYLGGSTTGGAVIYDNGKFLYSHHATDPCSNRLVNAFDMVRLHRFGDKDDEAQPG
;
A
#
# COMPACT_ATOMS: atom_id res chain seq x y z
N MET A 1 15.07 11.76 -7.80
CA MET A 1 14.15 12.91 -7.98
C MET A 1 13.70 13.47 -6.62
N ALA A 2 13.22 12.64 -5.72
CA ALA A 2 12.86 13.03 -4.36
C ALA A 2 13.96 13.80 -3.62
N GLU A 3 15.20 13.36 -3.79
CA GLU A 3 16.39 13.95 -3.18
C GLU A 3 16.69 15.39 -3.68
N TYR A 4 16.21 15.73 -4.89
CA TYR A 4 16.46 17.05 -5.51
C TYR A 4 15.28 18.03 -5.39
N ILE A 5 14.07 17.53 -5.21
CA ILE A 5 12.85 18.35 -5.22
C ILE A 5 12.25 18.44 -3.81
N GLY A 6 12.49 17.43 -2.97
CA GLY A 6 11.77 17.21 -1.72
C GLY A 6 10.43 16.51 -1.96
N LEU A 7 10.22 15.35 -1.34
CA LEU A 7 8.98 14.60 -1.48
C LEU A 7 7.77 15.35 -0.92
N GLU A 8 8.00 16.15 0.11
CA GLU A 8 7.00 16.98 0.78
C GLU A 8 6.41 18.07 -0.11
N LEU A 9 7.11 18.43 -1.19
CA LEU A 9 6.67 19.43 -2.17
C LEU A 9 5.89 18.83 -3.35
N MET A 10 5.80 17.50 -3.41
CA MET A 10 5.10 16.81 -4.49
C MET A 10 3.66 16.48 -4.08
N ASP A 11 2.73 16.65 -5.00
CA ASP A 11 1.36 16.16 -4.81
C ASP A 11 1.39 14.60 -4.75
N PRO A 12 1.04 13.99 -3.61
CA PRO A 12 1.07 12.54 -3.46
C PRO A 12 0.18 11.81 -4.47
N THR A 13 -0.88 12.46 -4.96
CA THR A 13 -1.77 11.86 -5.95
C THR A 13 -1.12 11.69 -7.33
N THR A 14 0.00 12.37 -7.59
CA THR A 14 0.79 12.21 -8.82
C THR A 14 1.37 10.80 -8.98
N PHE A 15 1.52 10.06 -7.87
CA PHE A 15 2.03 8.69 -7.89
C PHE A 15 0.94 7.63 -8.12
N GLU A 16 -0.33 8.01 -8.19
CA GLU A 16 -1.42 7.10 -8.52
C GLU A 16 -1.41 6.77 -10.01
N VAL A 17 -1.34 5.49 -10.36
CA VAL A 17 -1.27 5.02 -11.76
C VAL A 17 -2.51 5.44 -12.57
N SER A 18 -3.67 5.52 -11.93
CA SER A 18 -4.95 5.90 -12.53
C SER A 18 -5.24 7.40 -12.51
N ARG A 19 -4.27 8.22 -12.09
CA ARG A 19 -4.46 9.67 -11.97
C ARG A 19 -4.78 10.31 -13.31
N LEU A 20 -5.92 10.99 -13.38
CA LEU A 20 -6.24 11.86 -14.51
C LEU A 20 -5.34 13.10 -14.49
N MET A 21 -4.71 13.37 -15.63
CA MET A 21 -3.91 14.56 -15.85
C MET A 21 -4.66 15.47 -16.81
N TYR A 22 -4.90 16.71 -16.40
CA TYR A 22 -5.48 17.72 -17.30
C TYR A 22 -4.42 18.28 -18.25
N TRP A 23 -4.85 18.67 -19.44
CA TRP A 23 -3.98 19.44 -20.32
C TRP A 23 -3.59 20.76 -19.64
N PRO A 24 -2.33 21.20 -19.81
CA PRO A 24 -1.92 22.52 -19.32
C PRO A 24 -2.85 23.61 -19.85
N SER A 25 -3.37 24.41 -18.95
CA SER A 25 -4.27 25.52 -19.30
C SER A 25 -3.99 26.70 -18.40
N CYS A 26 -4.33 27.89 -18.88
CA CYS A 26 -4.26 29.15 -18.13
C CYS A 26 -5.50 30.00 -18.38
N CYS A 27 -5.77 30.98 -17.54
CA CYS A 27 -6.82 31.95 -17.76
C CYS A 27 -6.54 32.77 -19.04
N ALA A 28 -7.59 33.24 -19.69
CA ALA A 28 -7.47 34.00 -20.96
C ALA A 28 -6.65 35.29 -20.83
N ASP A 29 -6.60 35.88 -19.64
CA ASP A 29 -5.87 37.11 -19.30
C ASP A 29 -4.50 36.89 -18.69
N SER A 30 -4.05 35.59 -18.57
CA SER A 30 -2.75 35.27 -18.03
C SER A 30 -1.74 34.91 -19.12
N GLN A 31 -0.46 35.08 -18.81
CA GLN A 31 0.62 34.69 -19.70
C GLN A 31 0.88 33.18 -19.58
N TYR A 32 0.73 32.44 -20.68
CA TYR A 32 1.14 31.05 -20.76
C TYR A 32 2.65 30.96 -20.98
N ILE A 33 3.36 30.35 -20.04
CA ILE A 33 4.79 30.10 -20.12
C ILE A 33 5.04 28.60 -20.31
N TYR A 34 5.68 28.26 -21.42
CA TYR A 34 6.10 26.89 -21.72
C TYR A 34 7.61 26.84 -21.92
N VAL A 35 8.28 26.00 -21.18
CA VAL A 35 9.72 25.77 -21.32
C VAL A 35 9.97 24.31 -21.66
N TRP A 36 10.54 24.07 -22.81
CA TRP A 36 10.98 22.75 -23.23
C TRP A 36 12.50 22.68 -23.25
N LYS A 37 13.07 21.55 -22.80
CA LYS A 37 14.50 21.31 -22.84
C LYS A 37 14.76 19.99 -23.52
N ASP A 38 15.60 20.00 -24.54
CA ASP A 38 16.05 18.78 -25.21
C ASP A 38 17.04 18.02 -24.30
N LYS A 39 16.50 17.09 -23.53
CA LYS A 39 17.24 16.22 -22.64
C LYS A 39 16.87 14.78 -22.91
N PRO A 40 17.77 13.82 -22.68
CA PRO A 40 17.47 12.41 -22.80
C PRO A 40 16.28 12.04 -21.91
N LEU A 41 15.46 11.10 -22.37
CA LEU A 41 14.40 10.53 -21.55
C LEU A 41 15.00 9.85 -20.30
N LEU A 42 14.25 9.89 -19.22
CA LEU A 42 14.62 9.25 -17.99
C LEU A 42 14.70 7.73 -18.19
N SER A 43 15.84 7.14 -17.86
CA SER A 43 16.04 5.70 -17.91
C SER A 43 15.47 5.04 -16.64
N ALA A 44 14.48 4.17 -16.79
CA ALA A 44 13.92 3.41 -15.67
C ALA A 44 15.01 2.54 -15.01
N ASN A 45 15.81 1.83 -15.80
CA ASN A 45 16.91 1.02 -15.27
C ASN A 45 17.97 1.87 -14.55
N GLY A 46 18.25 3.07 -15.06
CA GLY A 46 19.18 4.02 -14.41
C GLY A 46 18.65 4.56 -13.08
N LEU A 47 17.34 4.59 -12.88
CA LEU A 47 16.74 4.93 -11.58
C LEU A 47 16.79 3.74 -10.62
N LEU A 48 16.44 2.55 -11.08
CA LEU A 48 16.46 1.35 -10.26
C LEU A 48 17.87 1.01 -9.79
N ALA A 49 18.89 1.25 -10.63
CA ALA A 49 20.29 1.05 -10.27
C ALA A 49 20.84 1.97 -9.15
N LYS A 50 20.04 2.95 -8.70
CA LYS A 50 20.38 3.79 -7.54
C LYS A 50 20.06 3.14 -6.20
N TYR A 51 19.29 2.07 -6.20
CA TYR A 51 18.99 1.27 -5.02
C TYR A 51 19.96 0.09 -4.97
N ASP A 52 20.44 -0.25 -3.79
CA ASP A 52 21.24 -1.47 -3.58
C ASP A 52 20.38 -2.70 -3.91
N ASP A 53 19.16 -2.69 -3.43
CA ASP A 53 18.09 -3.63 -3.79
C ASP A 53 16.77 -2.87 -3.96
N TRP A 54 16.31 -2.67 -5.19
CA TRP A 54 15.06 -1.99 -5.47
C TRP A 54 13.81 -2.83 -5.10
N THR A 55 13.98 -4.13 -4.84
CA THR A 55 12.88 -5.00 -4.38
C THR A 55 12.64 -4.89 -2.87
N ASP A 56 13.58 -4.30 -2.14
CA ASP A 56 13.42 -4.01 -0.72
C ASP A 56 12.57 -2.75 -0.52
N CYS A 57 11.28 -2.96 -0.22
CA CYS A 57 10.32 -1.88 0.03
C CYS A 57 10.66 -1.05 1.28
N THR A 58 11.53 -1.52 2.16
CA THR A 58 11.93 -0.77 3.35
C THR A 58 12.79 0.44 3.01
N ALA A 59 13.55 0.35 1.90
CA ALA A 59 14.40 1.42 1.38
C ALA A 59 13.64 2.45 0.52
N TRP A 60 12.35 2.20 0.21
CA TRP A 60 11.59 3.11 -0.65
C TRP A 60 11.28 4.42 0.07
N PRO A 61 11.44 5.57 -0.63
CA PRO A 61 11.08 6.85 -0.05
C PRO A 61 9.58 6.90 0.23
N GLN A 62 9.23 7.37 1.42
CA GLN A 62 7.83 7.53 1.83
C GLN A 62 7.38 8.97 1.54
N VAL A 63 6.30 9.13 0.80
CA VAL A 63 5.68 10.45 0.55
C VAL A 63 4.78 10.78 1.73
N PRO A 64 5.02 11.87 2.47
CA PRO A 64 4.16 12.27 3.57
C PRO A 64 2.70 12.42 3.11
N GLY A 65 1.78 11.69 3.73
CA GLY A 65 0.35 11.75 3.42
C GLY A 65 -0.10 11.03 2.13
N ALA A 66 0.81 10.43 1.34
CA ALA A 66 0.45 9.64 0.15
C ALA A 66 -0.47 8.46 0.48
N LEU A 67 -0.23 7.85 1.63
CA LEU A 67 -1.14 6.87 2.22
C LEU A 67 -1.79 7.51 3.44
N SER A 68 -2.97 8.07 3.26
CA SER A 68 -3.78 8.50 4.38
C SER A 68 -4.41 7.27 5.05
N LEU A 69 -3.54 6.36 5.54
CA LEU A 69 -3.97 5.17 6.28
C LEU A 69 -4.86 5.53 7.48
N PRO A 70 -4.60 6.63 8.23
CA PRO A 70 -5.54 7.09 9.24
C PRO A 70 -6.93 7.38 8.66
N LYS A 71 -7.03 7.99 7.47
CA LYS A 71 -8.34 8.25 6.82
C LYS A 71 -9.02 6.96 6.36
N LEU A 72 -8.26 6.01 5.84
CA LEU A 72 -8.79 4.69 5.47
C LEU A 72 -9.24 3.91 6.69
N ALA A 73 -8.49 3.94 7.79
CA ALA A 73 -8.86 3.32 9.06
C ALA A 73 -10.12 3.95 9.65
N VAL A 74 -10.24 5.27 9.65
CA VAL A 74 -11.46 5.99 10.08
C VAL A 74 -12.66 5.59 9.22
N LYS A 75 -12.49 5.49 7.89
CA LYS A 75 -13.55 5.06 6.98
C LYS A 75 -13.97 3.61 7.21
N GLN A 76 -13.04 2.74 7.53
CA GLN A 76 -13.32 1.32 7.80
C GLN A 76 -13.94 1.12 9.19
N GLY A 77 -13.67 2.02 10.14
CA GLY A 77 -14.08 1.94 11.54
C GLY A 77 -13.30 0.89 12.32
N ASP A 78 -13.44 0.89 13.64
CA ASP A 78 -12.77 -0.11 14.49
C ASP A 78 -13.30 -1.51 14.21
N PRO A 79 -12.45 -2.45 13.75
CA PRO A 79 -12.87 -3.81 13.42
C PRO A 79 -13.41 -4.57 14.63
N GLU A 80 -12.94 -4.29 15.84
CA GLU A 80 -13.42 -4.93 17.08
C GLU A 80 -14.83 -4.47 17.48
N GLY A 81 -15.18 -3.22 17.12
CA GLY A 81 -16.51 -2.65 17.36
C GLY A 81 -17.59 -3.13 16.37
N LYS A 82 -17.21 -3.81 15.29
CA LYS A 82 -18.20 -4.31 14.32
C LYS A 82 -19.10 -5.39 14.91
N THR A 83 -20.34 -5.41 14.46
CA THR A 83 -21.31 -6.45 14.83
C THR A 83 -21.13 -7.72 14.00
N GLY A 84 -21.72 -8.84 14.44
CA GLY A 84 -21.69 -10.10 13.70
C GLY A 84 -20.33 -10.80 13.69
N VAL A 85 -20.12 -11.64 12.68
CA VAL A 85 -18.95 -12.53 12.56
C VAL A 85 -17.64 -11.75 12.47
N VAL A 86 -17.60 -10.65 11.72
CA VAL A 86 -16.39 -9.83 11.52
C VAL A 86 -15.90 -9.29 12.87
N GLY A 87 -16.78 -8.68 13.65
CA GLY A 87 -16.40 -8.13 14.95
C GLY A 87 -16.02 -9.23 15.97
N ALA A 88 -16.75 -10.34 16.00
CA ALA A 88 -16.42 -11.48 16.85
C ALA A 88 -15.03 -12.04 16.52
N PHE A 89 -14.71 -12.18 15.23
CA PHE A 89 -13.41 -12.62 14.76
C PHE A 89 -12.30 -11.64 15.17
N CYS A 90 -12.45 -10.34 14.88
CA CYS A 90 -11.43 -9.34 15.16
C CYS A 90 -11.18 -9.08 16.65
N ARG A 91 -12.16 -9.37 17.53
CA ARG A 91 -11.94 -9.40 18.97
C ARG A 91 -11.16 -10.61 19.45
N THR A 92 -11.13 -11.69 18.68
CA THR A 92 -10.42 -12.94 19.01
C THR A 92 -9.02 -12.97 18.39
N TYR A 93 -8.89 -12.45 17.16
CA TYR A 93 -7.67 -12.46 16.38
C TYR A 93 -7.35 -11.04 15.92
N ASP A 94 -6.20 -10.53 16.34
CA ASP A 94 -5.52 -9.42 15.67
C ASP A 94 -4.77 -9.93 14.41
N ILE A 95 -4.13 -9.03 13.68
CA ILE A 95 -3.37 -9.38 12.47
C ILE A 95 -2.22 -10.35 12.81
N TYR A 96 -1.48 -10.12 13.90
CA TYR A 96 -0.34 -10.95 14.26
C TYR A 96 -0.76 -12.40 14.55
N ARG A 97 -1.74 -12.53 15.42
CA ARG A 97 -2.26 -13.84 15.80
C ARG A 97 -2.93 -14.57 14.64
N ALA A 98 -3.64 -13.83 13.77
CA ALA A 98 -4.23 -14.42 12.58
C ALA A 98 -3.17 -14.90 11.58
N MET A 99 -2.05 -14.19 11.42
CA MET A 99 -0.92 -14.63 10.61
C MET A 99 -0.34 -15.93 11.13
N ASP A 100 -0.08 -16.01 12.44
CA ASP A 100 0.59 -17.15 13.05
C ASP A 100 -0.29 -18.42 13.09
N GLU A 101 -1.56 -18.27 13.49
CA GLU A 101 -2.44 -19.41 13.75
C GLU A 101 -3.28 -19.83 12.52
N LEU A 102 -3.70 -18.88 11.70
CA LEU A 102 -4.67 -19.14 10.64
C LEU A 102 -4.08 -19.17 9.22
N ILE A 103 -3.02 -18.42 8.98
CA ILE A 103 -2.33 -18.37 7.69
C ILE A 103 -0.80 -18.47 7.85
N PRO A 104 -0.30 -19.49 8.58
CA PRO A 104 1.13 -19.64 8.83
C PRO A 104 1.91 -19.80 7.53
N GLY A 105 3.12 -19.22 7.49
CA GLY A 105 4.04 -19.33 6.35
C GLY A 105 3.66 -18.50 5.13
N ILE A 106 2.74 -17.55 5.26
CA ILE A 106 2.39 -16.59 4.18
C ILE A 106 3.18 -15.30 4.31
N TYR A 107 3.42 -14.86 5.53
CA TYR A 107 4.19 -13.66 5.82
C TYR A 107 5.37 -13.97 6.74
N GLU A 108 6.48 -13.28 6.52
CA GLU A 108 7.69 -13.36 7.36
C GLU A 108 8.02 -11.97 7.92
N PRO A 109 8.31 -11.85 9.24
CA PRO A 109 8.68 -10.55 9.82
C PRO A 109 10.01 -10.07 9.25
N VAL A 110 10.15 -8.74 9.10
CA VAL A 110 11.43 -8.11 8.73
C VAL A 110 12.24 -7.82 9.99
N ASP A 111 13.48 -8.27 10.03
CA ASP A 111 14.38 -8.06 11.15
C ASP A 111 14.53 -6.58 11.49
N ASN A 112 14.50 -6.27 12.79
CA ASN A 112 14.65 -4.91 13.32
C ASN A 112 13.60 -3.88 12.86
N MET A 113 12.50 -4.31 12.25
CA MET A 113 11.40 -3.44 11.81
C MET A 113 10.04 -3.94 12.33
N PRO A 114 9.68 -3.66 13.59
CA PRO A 114 8.42 -4.11 14.17
C PRO A 114 7.21 -3.71 13.34
N GLY A 115 6.29 -4.65 13.12
CA GLY A 115 5.07 -4.41 12.34
C GLY A 115 5.26 -4.42 10.82
N ARG A 116 6.47 -4.74 10.32
CA ARG A 116 6.74 -4.87 8.90
C ARG A 116 7.02 -6.32 8.51
N TYR A 117 6.39 -6.77 7.43
CA TYR A 117 6.40 -8.16 6.98
C TYR A 117 6.67 -8.26 5.48
N THR A 118 7.22 -9.39 5.08
CA THR A 118 7.40 -9.80 3.69
C THR A 118 6.33 -10.83 3.32
N TYR A 119 5.61 -10.60 2.24
CA TYR A 119 4.72 -11.61 1.65
C TYR A 119 5.56 -12.62 0.86
N LEU A 120 5.56 -13.90 1.25
CA LEU A 120 6.43 -14.93 0.67
C LEU A 120 6.03 -15.36 -0.74
N GLY A 121 4.79 -15.09 -1.16
CA GLY A 121 4.33 -15.32 -2.53
C GLY A 121 4.71 -14.21 -3.53
N GLY A 122 5.46 -13.21 -3.09
CA GLY A 122 5.90 -12.06 -3.90
C GLY A 122 7.38 -12.04 -4.18
N SER A 123 7.83 -11.02 -4.93
CA SER A 123 9.23 -10.78 -5.30
C SER A 123 9.87 -9.59 -4.59
N THR A 124 9.15 -8.95 -3.67
CA THR A 124 9.62 -7.78 -2.92
C THR A 124 9.70 -8.09 -1.43
N THR A 125 10.53 -7.36 -0.69
CA THR A 125 10.74 -7.54 0.75
C THR A 125 10.11 -6.39 1.53
N GLY A 126 9.51 -6.70 2.69
CA GLY A 126 9.07 -5.70 3.67
C GLY A 126 7.91 -4.80 3.23
N GLY A 127 7.12 -5.22 2.23
CA GLY A 127 6.03 -4.43 1.69
C GLY A 127 4.72 -4.50 2.45
N ALA A 128 4.57 -5.41 3.40
CA ALA A 128 3.38 -5.53 4.23
C ALA A 128 3.59 -4.84 5.57
N VAL A 129 2.69 -3.92 5.95
CA VAL A 129 2.84 -3.08 7.15
C VAL A 129 1.59 -3.19 8.01
N ILE A 130 1.79 -3.43 9.30
CA ILE A 130 0.72 -3.55 10.29
C ILE A 130 0.56 -2.22 11.03
N TYR A 131 -0.68 -1.81 11.23
CA TYR A 131 -1.08 -0.53 11.82
C TYR A 131 -2.03 -0.73 12.99
N ASP A 132 -2.13 0.32 13.81
CA ASP A 132 -3.08 0.44 14.91
C ASP A 132 -3.04 -0.79 15.84
N ASN A 133 -1.83 -1.11 16.32
CA ASN A 133 -1.57 -2.22 17.26
C ASN A 133 -2.14 -3.58 16.80
N GLY A 134 -1.99 -3.90 15.52
CA GLY A 134 -2.44 -5.19 14.99
C GLY A 134 -3.87 -5.20 14.44
N LYS A 135 -4.57 -4.06 14.39
CA LYS A 135 -5.94 -4.00 13.88
C LYS A 135 -6.03 -4.06 12.37
N PHE A 136 -5.01 -3.53 11.68
CA PHE A 136 -5.01 -3.41 10.23
C PHE A 136 -3.68 -3.82 9.62
N LEU A 137 -3.76 -4.39 8.41
CA LEU A 137 -2.64 -4.65 7.52
C LEU A 137 -2.83 -3.85 6.23
N TYR A 138 -1.75 -3.28 5.71
CA TYR A 138 -1.68 -2.76 4.35
C TYR A 138 -0.50 -3.39 3.63
N SER A 139 -0.70 -3.92 2.43
CA SER A 139 0.33 -4.57 1.63
C SER A 139 0.63 -3.81 0.34
N HIS A 140 1.91 -3.55 0.10
CA HIS A 140 2.44 -3.02 -1.15
C HIS A 140 2.91 -4.11 -2.11
N HIS A 141 2.85 -5.39 -1.71
CA HIS A 141 3.19 -6.50 -2.58
C HIS A 141 2.12 -6.71 -3.64
N ALA A 142 2.45 -6.53 -4.91
CA ALA A 142 1.48 -6.54 -6.01
C ALA A 142 0.74 -7.88 -6.17
N THR A 143 1.39 -8.98 -5.81
CA THR A 143 0.82 -10.35 -5.90
C THR A 143 0.10 -10.79 -4.63
N ASP A 144 0.16 -10.01 -3.55
CA ASP A 144 -0.55 -10.30 -2.31
C ASP A 144 -2.06 -10.11 -2.51
N PRO A 145 -2.92 -11.07 -2.13
CA PRO A 145 -4.38 -10.88 -2.12
C PRO A 145 -4.85 -9.63 -1.37
N CYS A 146 -4.07 -9.18 -0.38
CA CYS A 146 -4.32 -7.94 0.38
C CYS A 146 -3.73 -6.68 -0.27
N SER A 147 -3.18 -6.77 -1.50
CA SER A 147 -2.48 -5.67 -2.17
C SER A 147 -3.32 -4.39 -2.26
N ASN A 148 -2.69 -3.27 -1.93
CA ASN A 148 -3.26 -1.92 -2.02
C ASN A 148 -4.60 -1.74 -1.27
N ARG A 149 -4.84 -2.54 -0.23
CA ARG A 149 -6.03 -2.47 0.62
C ARG A 149 -5.63 -2.39 2.08
N LEU A 150 -6.36 -1.59 2.85
CA LEU A 150 -6.28 -1.65 4.30
C LEU A 150 -7.27 -2.72 4.76
N VAL A 151 -6.78 -3.84 5.27
CA VAL A 151 -7.58 -4.98 5.69
C VAL A 151 -7.48 -5.22 7.19
N ASN A 152 -8.55 -5.70 7.81
CA ASN A 152 -8.55 -6.23 9.18
C ASN A 152 -8.21 -7.73 9.17
N ALA A 153 -8.08 -8.34 10.35
CA ALA A 153 -7.70 -9.75 10.47
C ALA A 153 -8.69 -10.71 9.78
N PHE A 154 -9.99 -10.44 9.86
CA PHE A 154 -11.01 -11.23 9.17
C PHE A 154 -10.83 -11.19 7.65
N ASP A 155 -10.73 -9.98 7.09
CA ASP A 155 -10.59 -9.81 5.65
C ASP A 155 -9.26 -10.39 5.14
N MET A 156 -8.17 -10.25 5.90
CA MET A 156 -6.88 -10.85 5.56
C MET A 156 -7.00 -12.37 5.42
N VAL A 157 -7.54 -13.04 6.42
CA VAL A 157 -7.72 -14.51 6.38
C VAL A 157 -8.68 -14.93 5.28
N ARG A 158 -9.77 -14.19 5.09
CA ARG A 158 -10.76 -14.44 4.03
C ARG A 158 -10.11 -14.38 2.64
N LEU A 159 -9.36 -13.32 2.36
CA LEU A 159 -8.71 -13.13 1.05
C LEU A 159 -7.69 -14.24 0.75
N HIS A 160 -6.90 -14.66 1.74
CA HIS A 160 -5.89 -15.70 1.53
C HIS A 160 -6.45 -17.11 1.45
N ARG A 161 -7.53 -17.41 2.20
CA ARG A 161 -8.07 -18.77 2.26
C ARG A 161 -9.28 -19.02 1.37
N PHE A 162 -10.00 -17.97 1.04
CA PHE A 162 -11.31 -18.09 0.39
C PHE A 162 -11.48 -17.07 -0.75
N GLY A 163 -10.41 -16.38 -1.17
CA GLY A 163 -10.48 -15.37 -2.23
C GLY A 163 -11.07 -15.92 -3.53
N ASP A 164 -10.72 -17.15 -3.90
CA ASP A 164 -11.26 -17.83 -5.09
C ASP A 164 -12.80 -17.94 -5.06
N LYS A 165 -13.37 -18.09 -3.86
CA LYS A 165 -14.84 -18.19 -3.69
C LYS A 165 -15.54 -16.84 -3.78
N ASP A 166 -14.82 -15.74 -3.54
CA ASP A 166 -15.38 -14.40 -3.73
C ASP A 166 -15.63 -14.10 -5.21
N ASP A 167 -14.78 -14.61 -6.10
CA ASP A 167 -14.92 -14.45 -7.55
C ASP A 167 -16.07 -15.27 -8.12
N GLU A 168 -16.43 -16.38 -7.45
CA GLU A 168 -17.58 -17.23 -7.80
C GLU A 168 -18.92 -16.69 -7.26
N ALA A 169 -18.87 -15.84 -6.23
CA ALA A 169 -20.07 -15.26 -5.64
C ALA A 169 -20.67 -14.21 -6.58
N GLN A 170 -21.81 -14.51 -7.18
CA GLN A 170 -22.57 -13.52 -7.96
C GLN A 170 -22.99 -12.37 -7.06
N PRO A 171 -22.86 -11.11 -7.51
CA PRO A 171 -23.39 -9.99 -6.76
C PRO A 171 -24.92 -10.15 -6.68
N GLY A 172 -25.43 -10.32 -5.45
CA GLY A 172 -26.84 -10.32 -5.15
C GLY A 172 -27.46 -8.93 -5.21
#